data_6618697bebf7ebd20aca75de52f23446
#
_entry.id   6618697bebf7ebd20aca75de52f23446
#
_cell.length_a   1.000
_cell.length_b   1.000
_cell.length_c   1.000
_cell.angle_alpha   90.00
_cell.angle_beta   90.00
_cell.angle_gamma   90.00
#
_symmetry.space_group_name_H-M   'P 1'
#
loop_
_entity.id
_entity.type
_entity.pdbx_description
1 polymer ?
#
loop_
_entity_poly.entity_id
_entity_poly.type
_entity_poly.pdbx_seq_one_letter_code
_entity_poly.pdbx_strand_id
1 'polypeptide(L)'
;MIQRDRLVNDFEAMSQFTAPGEGINRLAFTDADWAGRQYIIDRMVDAGLTVETDGFGNVIGYKVGKNPDLPVVMVGSHTDSVPNGGNYDGVVGVLSAIEVIRSMNDDGFEHDHTIAVVSFMCEESGRFGDSTLGSKAMRGALTVQDLHRLRDKQGTSLYEVLKGRNLHPDEIEQVEYKRPVKSFTEIHIEQGKVLEHDQKRIGIVTGIAAPERFYVTIRGNADHSGATPMNL
;
A
#
# COMPACT_ATOMS: atom_id res chain seq x y z
N MET A 1 -13.74 -11.99 19.57
CA MET A 1 -14.70 -11.82 18.41
C MET A 1 -14.53 -10.44 17.79
N ILE A 2 -14.58 -10.28 16.46
CA ILE A 2 -14.44 -9.01 15.75
C ILE A 2 -15.42 -7.96 16.29
N GLN A 3 -14.90 -6.77 16.65
CA GLN A 3 -15.69 -5.65 17.17
C GLN A 3 -15.99 -4.68 16.02
N ARG A 4 -17.19 -4.81 15.44
CA ARG A 4 -17.62 -4.01 14.29
C ARG A 4 -17.45 -2.50 14.49
N ASP A 5 -17.90 -2.00 15.64
CA ASP A 5 -17.90 -0.56 15.90
C ASP A 5 -16.46 0.01 16.04
N ARG A 6 -15.55 -0.78 16.60
CA ARG A 6 -14.12 -0.44 16.67
C ARG A 6 -13.52 -0.31 15.28
N LEU A 7 -13.82 -1.26 14.38
CA LEU A 7 -13.36 -1.22 13.00
C LEU A 7 -13.99 -0.06 12.20
N VAL A 8 -15.29 0.21 12.39
CA VAL A 8 -15.98 1.35 11.74
C VAL A 8 -15.36 2.67 12.16
N ASN A 9 -15.09 2.86 13.46
CA ASN A 9 -14.46 4.07 13.99
C ASN A 9 -13.05 4.28 13.37
N ASP A 10 -12.28 3.20 13.18
CA ASP A 10 -10.97 3.30 12.55
C ASP A 10 -11.09 3.72 11.07
N PHE A 11 -12.09 3.22 10.32
CA PHE A 11 -12.35 3.68 8.95
C PHE A 11 -12.75 5.15 8.89
N GLU A 12 -13.64 5.59 9.79
CA GLU A 12 -14.07 6.98 9.87
C GLU A 12 -12.88 7.91 10.20
N ALA A 13 -12.04 7.54 11.15
CA ALA A 13 -10.84 8.27 11.49
C ALA A 13 -9.85 8.31 10.31
N MET A 14 -9.61 7.16 9.65
CA MET A 14 -8.69 7.08 8.51
C MET A 14 -9.14 7.93 7.33
N SER A 15 -10.46 8.09 7.13
CA SER A 15 -11.04 8.91 6.06
C SER A 15 -10.72 10.41 6.19
N GLN A 16 -10.37 10.87 7.40
CA GLN A 16 -10.02 12.28 7.64
C GLN A 16 -8.61 12.64 7.15
N PHE A 17 -7.74 11.66 6.96
CA PHE A 17 -6.39 11.88 6.43
C PHE A 17 -6.43 11.93 4.90
N THR A 18 -6.84 13.09 4.36
CA THR A 18 -6.97 13.36 2.93
C THR A 18 -6.60 14.81 2.61
N ALA A 19 -6.00 15.06 1.46
CA ALA A 19 -5.86 16.40 0.93
C ALA A 19 -7.22 16.90 0.40
N PRO A 20 -7.44 18.23 0.26
CA PRO A 20 -8.66 18.78 -0.30
C PRO A 20 -9.00 18.24 -1.69
N GLY A 21 -10.28 17.99 -1.95
CA GLY A 21 -10.79 17.46 -3.22
C GLY A 21 -11.98 16.54 -3.02
N GLU A 22 -12.42 15.93 -4.10
CA GLU A 22 -13.44 14.87 -4.07
C GLU A 22 -12.77 13.55 -3.67
N GLY A 23 -13.49 12.67 -2.96
CA GLY A 23 -12.98 11.37 -2.54
C GLY A 23 -11.76 11.46 -1.61
N ILE A 24 -10.97 10.41 -1.60
CA ILE A 24 -9.73 10.34 -0.81
C ILE A 24 -8.53 10.73 -1.69
N ASN A 25 -7.75 11.70 -1.21
CA ASN A 25 -6.53 12.19 -1.85
C ASN A 25 -5.34 12.01 -0.90
N ARG A 26 -4.98 10.78 -0.66
CA ARG A 26 -3.87 10.36 0.21
C ARG A 26 -2.75 9.73 -0.64
N LEU A 27 -2.20 10.53 -1.56
CA LEU A 27 -1.13 10.05 -2.41
C LEU A 27 0.12 9.74 -1.58
N ALA A 28 0.81 8.69 -1.98
CA ALA A 28 2.00 8.20 -1.29
C ALA A 28 3.01 9.31 -0.95
N PHE A 29 3.52 9.30 0.26
CA PHE A 29 4.49 10.26 0.81
C PHE A 29 4.01 11.72 0.88
N THR A 30 2.72 12.03 0.70
CA THR A 30 2.17 13.36 1.01
C THR A 30 1.98 13.55 2.52
N ASP A 31 1.68 14.76 2.96
CA ASP A 31 1.41 14.99 4.39
C ASP A 31 0.15 14.25 4.86
N ALA A 32 -0.87 14.13 4.00
CA ALA A 32 -2.06 13.34 4.29
C ALA A 32 -1.73 11.86 4.47
N ASP A 33 -0.89 11.29 3.60
CA ASP A 33 -0.44 9.91 3.70
C ASP A 33 0.45 9.71 4.94
N TRP A 34 1.35 10.64 5.22
CA TRP A 34 2.22 10.55 6.39
C TRP A 34 1.46 10.61 7.71
N ALA A 35 0.41 11.43 7.78
CA ALA A 35 -0.49 11.50 8.93
C ALA A 35 -1.33 10.20 9.07
N GLY A 36 -1.89 9.69 7.96
CA GLY A 36 -2.61 8.43 7.95
C GLY A 36 -1.71 7.24 8.35
N ARG A 37 -0.48 7.24 7.87
CA ARG A 37 0.54 6.24 8.25
C ARG A 37 0.84 6.29 9.76
N GLN A 38 0.96 7.49 10.35
CA GLN A 38 1.16 7.62 11.80
C GLN A 38 -0.04 7.06 12.57
N TYR A 39 -1.26 7.34 12.11
CA TYR A 39 -2.46 6.75 12.68
C TYR A 39 -2.42 5.21 12.68
N ILE A 40 -2.00 4.58 11.57
CA ILE A 40 -1.84 3.12 11.49
C ILE A 40 -0.80 2.62 12.50
N ILE A 41 0.35 3.30 12.62
CA ILE A 41 1.37 2.98 13.63
C ILE A 41 0.75 2.99 15.03
N ASP A 42 0.03 4.04 15.37
CA ASP A 42 -0.60 4.19 16.70
C ASP A 42 -1.63 3.06 16.94
N ARG A 43 -2.43 2.69 15.93
CA ARG A 43 -3.38 1.56 16.02
C ARG A 43 -2.69 0.22 16.19
N MET A 44 -1.55 0.00 15.51
CA MET A 44 -0.75 -1.20 15.70
C MET A 44 -0.15 -1.28 17.13
N VAL A 45 0.39 -0.16 17.63
CA VAL A 45 0.92 -0.08 18.99
C VAL A 45 -0.19 -0.34 20.03
N ASP A 46 -1.34 0.30 19.87
CA ASP A 46 -2.51 0.09 20.75
C ASP A 46 -3.04 -1.36 20.72
N ALA A 47 -2.86 -2.05 19.60
CA ALA A 47 -3.14 -3.48 19.47
C ALA A 47 -2.05 -4.37 20.09
N GLY A 48 -1.02 -3.80 20.71
CA GLY A 48 0.07 -4.53 21.35
C GLY A 48 1.10 -5.12 20.38
N LEU A 49 1.21 -4.56 19.17
CA LEU A 49 2.24 -4.95 18.22
C LEU A 49 3.55 -4.21 18.47
N THR A 50 4.67 -4.88 18.26
CA THR A 50 5.97 -4.23 18.10
C THR A 50 6.08 -3.72 16.68
N VAL A 51 6.19 -2.39 16.50
CA VAL A 51 6.14 -1.76 15.19
C VAL A 51 7.52 -1.36 14.72
N GLU A 52 7.83 -1.72 13.49
CA GLU A 52 9.05 -1.34 12.76
C GLU A 52 8.66 -0.60 11.47
N THR A 53 9.54 0.29 11.03
CA THR A 53 9.47 0.96 9.74
C THR A 53 10.73 0.62 8.97
N ASP A 54 10.60 0.16 7.74
CA ASP A 54 11.74 -0.07 6.87
C ASP A 54 12.26 1.22 6.20
N GLY A 55 13.39 1.13 5.52
CA GLY A 55 14.04 2.26 4.86
C GLY A 55 13.25 2.86 3.68
N PHE A 56 12.21 2.18 3.19
CA PHE A 56 11.30 2.71 2.16
C PHE A 56 10.05 3.37 2.79
N GLY A 57 9.74 3.06 4.05
CA GLY A 57 8.60 3.60 4.75
C GLY A 57 7.45 2.60 4.94
N ASN A 58 7.60 1.33 4.54
CA ASN A 58 6.63 0.30 4.93
C ASN A 58 6.56 0.19 6.46
N VAL A 59 5.36 -0.01 6.97
CA VAL A 59 5.13 -0.22 8.41
C VAL A 59 4.80 -1.68 8.65
N ILE A 60 5.48 -2.31 9.61
CA ILE A 60 5.28 -3.71 9.94
C ILE A 60 5.11 -3.83 11.45
N GLY A 61 3.94 -4.30 11.88
CA GLY A 61 3.65 -4.58 13.29
C GLY A 61 3.70 -6.08 13.58
N TYR A 62 4.45 -6.50 14.59
CA TYR A 62 4.64 -7.92 14.95
C TYR A 62 3.90 -8.28 16.24
N LYS A 63 3.08 -9.34 16.17
CA LYS A 63 2.62 -10.09 17.33
C LYS A 63 3.46 -11.37 17.43
N VAL A 64 4.40 -11.39 18.37
CA VAL A 64 5.33 -12.53 18.53
C VAL A 64 4.55 -13.78 18.95
N GLY A 65 4.79 -14.89 18.25
CA GLY A 65 4.25 -16.21 18.57
C GLY A 65 5.09 -16.96 19.61
N LYS A 66 4.61 -18.13 20.04
CA LYS A 66 5.33 -18.99 20.97
C LYS A 66 6.69 -19.47 20.43
N ASN A 67 6.79 -19.61 19.11
CA ASN A 67 7.99 -20.04 18.40
C ASN A 67 8.45 -18.94 17.42
N PRO A 68 9.22 -17.94 17.85
CA PRO A 68 9.62 -16.80 17.03
C PRO A 68 10.53 -17.17 15.85
N ASP A 69 11.14 -18.36 15.86
CA ASP A 69 12.00 -18.89 14.79
C ASP A 69 11.20 -19.47 13.61
N LEU A 70 9.91 -19.69 13.78
CA LEU A 70 9.04 -20.14 12.70
C LEU A 70 8.83 -19.04 11.65
N PRO A 71 8.63 -19.40 10.37
CA PRO A 71 8.29 -18.43 9.34
C PRO A 71 7.06 -17.58 9.70
N VAL A 72 7.10 -16.32 9.37
CA VAL A 72 6.06 -15.33 9.73
C VAL A 72 4.78 -15.58 8.93
N VAL A 73 3.62 -15.46 9.56
CA VAL A 73 2.32 -15.32 8.89
C VAL A 73 2.07 -13.81 8.70
N MET A 74 2.05 -13.35 7.46
CA MET A 74 1.90 -11.93 7.13
C MET A 74 0.49 -11.64 6.61
N VAL A 75 -0.07 -10.52 7.04
CA VAL A 75 -1.38 -10.03 6.63
C VAL A 75 -1.32 -8.51 6.49
N GLY A 76 -2.03 -7.95 5.54
CA GLY A 76 -2.08 -6.49 5.37
C GLY A 76 -2.40 -6.08 3.95
N SER A 77 -2.15 -4.83 3.64
CA SER A 77 -2.36 -4.17 2.36
C SER A 77 -1.63 -2.81 2.38
N HIS A 78 -2.23 -1.76 1.80
CA HIS A 78 -1.73 -0.38 1.75
C HIS A 78 -2.73 0.61 2.31
N THR A 79 -2.32 1.88 2.44
CA THR A 79 -3.21 2.97 2.87
C THR A 79 -3.14 4.21 1.99
N ASP A 80 -2.17 4.30 1.08
CA ASP A 80 -2.15 5.33 0.06
C ASP A 80 -3.29 5.13 -0.96
N SER A 81 -3.68 6.19 -1.66
CA SER A 81 -4.77 6.17 -2.63
C SER A 81 -4.35 6.77 -3.97
N VAL A 82 -5.11 6.47 -5.01
CA VAL A 82 -5.14 7.28 -6.23
C VAL A 82 -5.78 8.65 -5.95
N PRO A 83 -5.62 9.66 -6.83
CA PRO A 83 -6.40 10.90 -6.74
C PRO A 83 -7.91 10.59 -6.81
N ASN A 84 -8.69 11.24 -5.94
CA ASN A 84 -10.15 11.03 -5.81
C ASN A 84 -10.52 9.55 -5.59
N GLY A 85 -9.70 8.85 -4.83
CA GLY A 85 -9.84 7.42 -4.55
C GLY A 85 -11.02 7.08 -3.64
N GLY A 86 -11.28 5.79 -3.50
CA GLY A 86 -12.25 5.25 -2.55
C GLY A 86 -11.70 5.23 -1.11
N ASN A 87 -12.61 5.12 -0.16
CA ASN A 87 -12.26 5.13 1.27
C ASN A 87 -11.77 3.77 1.80
N TYR A 88 -11.99 2.70 1.05
CA TYR A 88 -11.75 1.33 1.55
C TYR A 88 -10.60 0.62 0.85
N ASP A 89 -10.18 1.14 -0.31
CA ASP A 89 -9.14 0.54 -1.13
C ASP A 89 -7.82 0.43 -0.35
N GLY A 90 -7.28 -0.76 -0.24
CA GLY A 90 -6.13 -1.10 0.59
C GLY A 90 -6.38 -0.97 2.10
N VAL A 91 -7.02 0.12 2.52
CA VAL A 91 -7.30 0.43 3.94
C VAL A 91 -8.05 -0.71 4.64
N VAL A 92 -8.96 -1.39 3.93
CA VAL A 92 -9.71 -2.54 4.48
C VAL A 92 -8.77 -3.65 4.91
N GLY A 93 -7.74 -3.94 4.14
CA GLY A 93 -6.77 -5.00 4.46
C GLY A 93 -5.95 -4.70 5.70
N VAL A 94 -5.48 -3.45 5.84
CA VAL A 94 -4.66 -3.03 6.99
C VAL A 94 -5.49 -2.96 8.27
N LEU A 95 -6.62 -2.25 8.25
CA LEU A 95 -7.45 -2.07 9.46
C LEU A 95 -8.11 -3.37 9.91
N SER A 96 -8.53 -4.24 8.96
CA SER A 96 -9.05 -5.58 9.31
C SER A 96 -7.98 -6.45 9.95
N ALA A 97 -6.74 -6.38 9.48
CA ALA A 97 -5.63 -7.12 10.08
C ALA A 97 -5.37 -6.65 11.53
N ILE A 98 -5.36 -5.35 11.78
CA ILE A 98 -5.22 -4.79 13.14
C ILE A 98 -6.39 -5.24 14.03
N GLU A 99 -7.63 -5.22 13.51
CA GLU A 99 -8.81 -5.65 14.27
C GLU A 99 -8.77 -7.15 14.60
N VAL A 100 -8.23 -7.97 13.70
CA VAL A 100 -8.00 -9.40 13.99
C VAL A 100 -7.03 -9.56 15.16
N ILE A 101 -5.94 -8.80 15.19
CA ILE A 101 -4.98 -8.83 16.30
C ILE A 101 -5.64 -8.43 17.63
N ARG A 102 -6.44 -7.36 17.63
CA ARG A 102 -7.19 -6.92 18.81
C ARG A 102 -8.15 -8.00 19.29
N SER A 103 -8.89 -8.62 18.38
CA SER A 103 -9.82 -9.71 18.71
C SER A 103 -9.10 -10.95 19.25
N MET A 104 -7.92 -11.27 18.72
CA MET A 104 -7.08 -12.35 19.27
C MET A 104 -6.64 -12.02 20.71
N ASN A 105 -6.31 -10.76 21.00
CA ASN A 105 -5.95 -10.32 22.35
C ASN A 105 -7.17 -10.42 23.29
N ASP A 106 -8.34 -9.92 22.85
CA ASP A 106 -9.59 -9.96 23.63
C ASP A 106 -9.99 -11.41 24.00
N ASP A 107 -9.75 -12.35 23.08
CA ASP A 107 -10.10 -13.77 23.26
C ASP A 107 -8.95 -14.60 23.92
N GLY A 108 -7.80 -13.97 24.23
CA GLY A 108 -6.63 -14.67 24.76
C GLY A 108 -6.06 -15.74 23.82
N PHE A 109 -6.22 -15.55 22.51
CA PHE A 109 -5.80 -16.54 21.51
C PHE A 109 -4.28 -16.65 21.41
N GLU A 110 -3.78 -17.84 21.64
CA GLU A 110 -2.36 -18.16 21.52
C GLU A 110 -2.04 -18.74 20.13
N HIS A 111 -0.86 -18.41 19.59
CA HIS A 111 -0.42 -18.88 18.28
C HIS A 111 1.09 -19.20 18.30
N ASP A 112 1.52 -20.11 17.43
CA ASP A 112 2.93 -20.52 17.34
C ASP A 112 3.76 -19.58 16.50
N HIS A 113 3.30 -19.23 15.30
CA HIS A 113 4.00 -18.35 14.39
C HIS A 113 3.86 -16.88 14.79
N THR A 114 4.90 -16.09 14.60
CA THR A 114 4.78 -14.63 14.65
C THR A 114 3.83 -14.17 13.54
N ILE A 115 2.89 -13.28 13.89
CA ILE A 115 1.99 -12.63 12.93
C ILE A 115 2.55 -11.23 12.64
N ALA A 116 2.71 -10.90 11.36
CA ALA A 116 3.12 -9.57 10.92
C ALA A 116 1.94 -8.88 10.21
N VAL A 117 1.54 -7.72 10.72
CA VAL A 117 0.61 -6.83 10.02
C VAL A 117 1.43 -5.82 9.24
N VAL A 118 1.27 -5.77 7.92
CA VAL A 118 2.01 -4.85 7.05
C VAL A 118 1.10 -3.80 6.45
N SER A 119 1.58 -2.56 6.41
CA SER A 119 1.05 -1.47 5.59
C SER A 119 2.13 -1.09 4.59
N PHE A 120 1.95 -1.51 3.34
CA PHE A 120 2.88 -1.18 2.25
C PHE A 120 2.79 0.30 1.91
N MET A 121 3.95 0.92 1.71
CA MET A 121 4.06 2.31 1.27
C MET A 121 4.04 2.37 -0.26
N CYS A 122 3.29 3.34 -0.83
CA CYS A 122 3.30 3.61 -2.26
C CYS A 122 2.93 2.37 -3.10
N GLU A 123 1.79 1.76 -2.78
CA GLU A 123 1.23 0.65 -3.57
C GLU A 123 0.64 1.19 -4.88
N GLU A 124 -0.08 2.30 -4.81
CA GLU A 124 -0.78 2.92 -5.92
C GLU A 124 0.15 3.67 -6.88
N SER A 125 -0.14 3.56 -8.16
CA SER A 125 0.64 4.23 -9.22
C SER A 125 0.37 5.73 -9.35
N GLY A 126 -0.53 6.28 -8.56
CA GLY A 126 -1.10 7.62 -8.73
C GLY A 126 -0.08 8.76 -8.70
N ARG A 127 1.04 8.62 -7.98
CA ARG A 127 2.06 9.65 -7.86
C ARG A 127 3.25 9.46 -8.80
N PHE A 128 3.81 8.27 -8.91
CA PHE A 128 5.06 8.01 -9.64
C PHE A 128 4.88 7.20 -10.93
N GLY A 129 3.64 6.84 -11.27
CA GLY A 129 3.33 6.10 -12.50
C GLY A 129 3.68 4.60 -12.45
N ASP A 130 4.27 4.13 -11.36
CA ASP A 130 4.55 2.72 -11.08
C ASP A 130 3.92 2.31 -9.75
N SER A 131 3.45 1.07 -9.65
CA SER A 131 2.71 0.53 -8.51
C SER A 131 3.53 -0.46 -7.70
N THR A 132 3.02 -0.81 -6.51
CA THR A 132 3.59 -1.82 -5.63
C THR A 132 5.03 -1.52 -5.19
N LEU A 133 5.41 -0.22 -5.11
CA LEU A 133 6.80 0.16 -4.85
C LEU A 133 7.27 -0.28 -3.46
N GLY A 134 6.41 -0.24 -2.44
CA GLY A 134 6.74 -0.70 -1.10
C GLY A 134 7.06 -2.20 -1.05
N SER A 135 6.24 -3.04 -1.65
CA SER A 135 6.49 -4.47 -1.70
C SER A 135 7.68 -4.83 -2.61
N LYS A 136 7.92 -4.06 -3.70
CA LYS A 136 9.15 -4.16 -4.51
C LYS A 136 10.40 -3.86 -3.68
N ALA A 137 10.37 -2.82 -2.83
CA ALA A 137 11.46 -2.50 -1.92
C ALA A 137 11.72 -3.64 -0.93
N MET A 138 10.67 -4.16 -0.28
CA MET A 138 10.78 -5.32 0.63
C MET A 138 11.32 -6.59 -0.04
N ARG A 139 11.16 -6.71 -1.35
CA ARG A 139 11.72 -7.82 -2.13
C ARG A 139 13.14 -7.56 -2.63
N GLY A 140 13.73 -6.40 -2.37
CA GLY A 140 15.04 -6.02 -2.90
C GLY A 140 15.04 -5.80 -4.43
N ALA A 141 13.89 -5.39 -4.99
CA ALA A 141 13.71 -5.22 -6.42
C ALA A 141 13.83 -3.76 -6.90
N LEU A 142 14.19 -2.84 -6.01
CA LEU A 142 14.44 -1.43 -6.35
C LEU A 142 15.92 -1.10 -6.18
N THR A 143 16.42 -0.31 -7.12
CA THR A 143 17.77 0.26 -7.08
C THR A 143 17.73 1.77 -6.85
N VAL A 144 18.83 2.37 -6.41
CA VAL A 144 18.96 3.84 -6.30
C VAL A 144 18.66 4.51 -7.66
N GLN A 145 19.04 3.88 -8.77
CA GLN A 145 18.75 4.39 -10.11
C GLN A 145 17.25 4.44 -10.40
N ASP A 146 16.48 3.43 -9.97
CA ASP A 146 15.03 3.43 -10.10
C ASP A 146 14.40 4.57 -9.31
N LEU A 147 14.89 4.85 -8.10
CA LEU A 147 14.40 5.97 -7.29
C LEU A 147 14.63 7.33 -7.96
N HIS A 148 15.73 7.50 -8.68
CA HIS A 148 15.98 8.73 -9.45
C HIS A 148 15.14 8.82 -10.73
N ARG A 149 14.80 7.70 -11.35
CA ARG A 149 14.01 7.61 -12.59
C ARG A 149 12.54 7.90 -12.33
N LEU A 150 11.99 7.37 -11.25
CA LEU A 150 10.58 7.53 -10.87
C LEU A 150 10.34 8.97 -10.40
N ARG A 151 9.49 9.71 -11.12
CA ARG A 151 9.19 11.11 -10.83
C ARG A 151 7.71 11.37 -10.76
N ASP A 152 7.34 12.29 -9.88
CA ASP A 152 5.97 12.79 -9.81
C ASP A 152 5.69 13.84 -10.91
N LYS A 153 4.45 14.32 -10.96
CA LYS A 153 4.01 15.32 -11.96
C LYS A 153 4.75 16.65 -11.87
N GLN A 154 5.38 16.96 -10.74
CA GLN A 154 6.22 18.15 -10.52
C GLN A 154 7.68 17.93 -10.93
N GLY A 155 8.03 16.71 -11.34
CA GLY A 155 9.38 16.32 -11.71
C GLY A 155 10.27 15.92 -10.52
N THR A 156 9.72 15.91 -9.30
CA THR A 156 10.45 15.48 -8.09
C THR A 156 10.64 13.97 -8.14
N SER A 157 11.87 13.52 -7.97
CA SER A 157 12.16 12.08 -7.97
C SER A 157 11.72 11.43 -6.66
N LEU A 158 11.42 10.12 -6.72
CA LEU A 158 11.13 9.33 -5.54
C LEU A 158 12.32 9.38 -4.54
N TYR A 159 13.56 9.42 -5.04
CA TYR A 159 14.74 9.60 -4.21
C TYR A 159 14.69 10.90 -3.37
N GLU A 160 14.36 12.04 -3.99
CA GLU A 160 14.20 13.33 -3.30
C GLU A 160 13.04 13.31 -2.30
N VAL A 161 11.94 12.64 -2.66
CA VAL A 161 10.77 12.48 -1.77
C VAL A 161 11.13 11.65 -0.54
N LEU A 162 11.83 10.53 -0.68
CA LEU A 162 12.29 9.72 0.44
C LEU A 162 13.21 10.52 1.38
N LYS A 163 14.17 11.24 0.83
CA LYS A 163 15.02 12.15 1.64
C LYS A 163 14.23 13.21 2.39
N GLY A 164 13.23 13.80 1.75
CA GLY A 164 12.32 14.78 2.38
C GLY A 164 11.50 14.22 3.53
N ARG A 165 11.35 12.90 3.60
CA ARG A 165 10.69 12.17 4.70
C ARG A 165 11.68 11.59 5.72
N ASN A 166 12.96 11.99 5.67
CA ASN A 166 14.04 11.46 6.52
C ASN A 166 14.23 9.94 6.39
N LEU A 167 13.92 9.39 5.22
CA LEU A 167 14.25 8.02 4.86
C LEU A 167 15.62 7.96 4.18
N HIS A 168 16.19 6.76 4.03
CA HIS A 168 17.56 6.54 3.56
C HIS A 168 17.57 5.91 2.16
N PRO A 169 17.25 6.64 1.07
CA PRO A 169 17.17 6.10 -0.28
C PRO A 169 18.49 5.53 -0.82
N ASP A 170 19.64 5.96 -0.29
CA ASP A 170 20.94 5.41 -0.64
C ASP A 170 21.11 3.95 -0.20
N GLU A 171 20.29 3.50 0.77
CA GLU A 171 20.32 2.16 1.34
C GLU A 171 19.16 1.29 0.85
N ILE A 172 18.47 1.69 -0.23
CA ILE A 172 17.25 1.01 -0.70
C ILE A 172 17.45 -0.49 -0.96
N GLU A 173 18.63 -0.89 -1.43
CA GLU A 173 18.96 -2.29 -1.69
C GLU A 173 19.11 -3.13 -0.42
N GLN A 174 19.18 -2.48 0.77
CA GLN A 174 19.26 -3.13 2.08
C GLN A 174 17.88 -3.31 2.74
N VAL A 175 16.82 -2.73 2.14
CA VAL A 175 15.45 -2.75 2.68
C VAL A 175 14.81 -4.14 2.57
N GLU A 176 15.41 -5.08 1.84
CA GLU A 176 14.90 -6.42 1.65
C GLU A 176 14.47 -7.10 2.96
N TYR A 177 13.23 -7.57 3.00
CA TYR A 177 12.69 -8.30 4.15
C TYR A 177 13.34 -9.68 4.31
N LYS A 178 14.01 -9.91 5.41
CA LYS A 178 14.88 -11.10 5.59
C LYS A 178 14.20 -12.26 6.31
N ARG A 179 13.07 -12.04 7.01
CA ARG A 179 12.40 -13.14 7.73
C ARG A 179 11.67 -14.04 6.75
N PRO A 180 11.76 -15.37 6.86
CA PRO A 180 10.95 -16.26 6.05
C PRO A 180 9.46 -16.03 6.26
N VAL A 181 8.70 -15.94 5.18
CA VAL A 181 7.24 -15.77 5.20
C VAL A 181 6.58 -17.09 4.85
N LYS A 182 5.72 -17.58 5.75
CA LYS A 182 4.94 -18.80 5.56
C LYS A 182 3.77 -18.58 4.58
N SER A 183 3.08 -17.45 4.76
CA SER A 183 1.96 -17.06 3.94
C SER A 183 1.76 -15.55 4.01
N PHE A 184 1.25 -14.96 2.94
CA PHE A 184 0.70 -13.61 2.92
C PHE A 184 -0.79 -13.69 2.58
N THR A 185 -1.59 -12.95 3.32
CA THR A 185 -3.04 -12.85 3.10
C THR A 185 -3.44 -11.40 3.05
N GLU A 186 -4.23 -11.05 2.07
CA GLU A 186 -4.76 -9.70 1.91
C GLU A 186 -6.28 -9.76 1.77
N ILE A 187 -6.99 -8.95 2.56
CA ILE A 187 -8.40 -8.67 2.36
C ILE A 187 -8.49 -7.39 1.54
N HIS A 188 -9.17 -7.49 0.40
CA HIS A 188 -9.32 -6.36 -0.52
C HIS A 188 -10.77 -6.19 -0.96
N ILE A 189 -11.15 -4.98 -1.34
CA ILE A 189 -12.43 -4.74 -2.02
C ILE A 189 -12.36 -5.31 -3.43
N GLU A 190 -13.49 -5.75 -3.99
CA GLU A 190 -13.52 -6.32 -5.35
C GLU A 190 -13.12 -5.31 -6.44
N GLN A 191 -13.40 -4.03 -6.25
CA GLN A 191 -13.27 -2.99 -7.28
C GLN A 191 -14.05 -3.32 -8.57
N GLY A 192 -15.06 -4.19 -8.45
CA GLY A 192 -15.90 -4.69 -9.53
C GLY A 192 -17.31 -4.94 -9.05
N LYS A 193 -18.13 -5.63 -9.88
CA LYS A 193 -19.54 -5.88 -9.60
C LYS A 193 -19.93 -7.37 -9.66
N VAL A 194 -18.95 -8.27 -9.78
CA VAL A 194 -19.23 -9.70 -9.98
C VAL A 194 -19.77 -10.32 -8.70
N LEU A 195 -19.10 -10.08 -7.57
CA LEU A 195 -19.54 -10.60 -6.27
C LEU A 195 -20.92 -10.02 -5.88
N GLU A 196 -21.12 -8.71 -6.11
CA GLU A 196 -22.41 -8.07 -5.85
C GLU A 196 -23.51 -8.66 -6.72
N HIS A 197 -23.29 -8.80 -8.03
CA HIS A 197 -24.22 -9.40 -8.97
C HIS A 197 -24.58 -10.84 -8.56
N ASP A 198 -23.58 -11.63 -8.19
CA ASP A 198 -23.75 -13.02 -7.81
C ASP A 198 -24.19 -13.22 -6.34
N GLN A 199 -24.43 -12.11 -5.62
CA GLN A 199 -24.80 -12.09 -4.20
C GLN A 199 -23.80 -12.86 -3.31
N LYS A 200 -22.51 -12.80 -3.65
CA LYS A 200 -21.42 -13.38 -2.88
C LYS A 200 -20.79 -12.32 -1.98
N ARG A 201 -20.47 -12.69 -0.76
CA ARG A 201 -19.83 -11.79 0.20
C ARG A 201 -18.32 -11.83 0.11
N ILE A 202 -17.75 -12.94 -0.31
CA ILE A 202 -16.32 -13.20 -0.38
C ILE A 202 -16.03 -13.96 -1.67
N GLY A 203 -14.95 -13.61 -2.34
CA GLY A 203 -14.33 -14.35 -3.43
C GLY A 203 -12.87 -14.64 -3.13
N ILE A 204 -12.39 -15.78 -3.58
CA ILE A 204 -10.96 -16.09 -3.54
C ILE A 204 -10.36 -15.69 -4.88
N VAL A 205 -9.34 -14.81 -4.86
CA VAL A 205 -8.63 -14.39 -6.07
C VAL A 205 -7.81 -15.57 -6.59
N THR A 206 -8.07 -15.96 -7.83
CA THR A 206 -7.35 -17.06 -8.51
C THR A 206 -6.37 -16.57 -9.56
N GLY A 207 -6.40 -15.29 -9.91
CA GLY A 207 -5.50 -14.66 -10.85
C GLY A 207 -5.64 -13.15 -10.84
N ILE A 208 -4.55 -12.45 -11.10
CA ILE A 208 -4.48 -11.00 -11.20
C ILE A 208 -4.03 -10.65 -12.62
N ALA A 209 -4.79 -9.77 -13.29
CA ALA A 209 -4.40 -9.27 -14.60
C ALA A 209 -3.15 -8.37 -14.51
N ALA A 210 -2.20 -8.59 -15.40
CA ALA A 210 -1.02 -7.76 -15.52
C ALA A 210 -1.23 -6.72 -16.63
N PRO A 211 -1.51 -5.43 -16.31
CA PRO A 211 -1.66 -4.40 -17.33
C PRO A 211 -0.31 -4.03 -17.93
N GLU A 212 -0.28 -3.88 -19.26
CA GLU A 212 0.84 -3.26 -19.95
C GLU A 212 0.51 -1.79 -20.24
N ARG A 213 1.47 -0.89 -20.02
CA ARG A 213 1.33 0.54 -20.25
C ARG A 213 2.39 1.02 -21.22
N PHE A 214 1.97 1.85 -22.19
CA PHE A 214 2.85 2.42 -23.19
C PHE A 214 2.73 3.94 -23.20
N TYR A 215 3.85 4.61 -23.37
CA TYR A 215 3.91 6.02 -23.69
C TYR A 215 4.22 6.17 -25.18
N VAL A 216 3.33 6.79 -25.94
CA VAL A 216 3.52 7.04 -27.36
C VAL A 216 3.76 8.53 -27.56
N THR A 217 4.89 8.88 -28.15
CA THR A 217 5.22 10.25 -28.53
C THR A 217 5.20 10.34 -30.06
N ILE A 218 4.30 11.17 -30.57
CA ILE A 218 4.24 11.48 -32.00
C ILE A 218 4.92 12.83 -32.21
N ARG A 219 5.95 12.85 -33.02
CA ARG A 219 6.66 14.10 -33.40
C ARG A 219 6.38 14.41 -34.85
N GLY A 220 5.96 15.62 -35.15
CA GLY A 220 5.65 16.09 -36.48
C GLY A 220 5.14 17.50 -36.43
N ASN A 221 4.74 18.04 -37.57
CA ASN A 221 4.11 19.34 -37.71
C ASN A 221 2.59 19.18 -37.68
N ALA A 222 1.91 20.14 -37.05
CA ALA A 222 0.45 20.21 -37.14
C ALA A 222 0.10 20.72 -38.53
N ASP A 223 -0.79 19.99 -39.22
CA ASP A 223 -1.24 20.35 -40.56
C ASP A 223 -2.67 19.93 -40.80
N HIS A 224 -3.27 20.37 -41.87
CA HIS A 224 -4.64 20.06 -42.18
C HIS A 224 -4.80 18.60 -42.65
N SER A 225 -5.67 17.85 -41.99
CA SER A 225 -5.83 16.40 -42.19
C SER A 225 -6.31 15.99 -43.61
N GLY A 226 -6.96 16.89 -44.33
CA GLY A 226 -7.47 16.64 -45.69
C GLY A 226 -6.68 17.33 -46.81
N ALA A 227 -5.76 18.28 -46.47
CA ALA A 227 -5.04 19.07 -47.48
C ALA A 227 -3.56 18.68 -47.59
N THR A 228 -3.01 18.00 -46.56
CA THR A 228 -1.59 17.60 -46.52
C THR A 228 -1.45 16.18 -47.05
N PRO A 229 -0.75 15.98 -48.18
CA PRO A 229 -0.44 14.63 -48.69
C PRO A 229 0.44 13.85 -47.69
N MET A 230 0.22 12.55 -47.57
CA MET A 230 0.92 11.67 -46.64
C MET A 230 2.42 11.50 -46.93
N ASN A 231 2.90 11.97 -48.06
CA ASN A 231 4.31 11.89 -48.49
C ASN A 231 5.11 13.20 -48.29
N LEU A 232 4.51 14.23 -47.67
CA LEU A 232 5.18 15.50 -47.38
C LEU A 232 5.48 15.70 -45.93
#